data_626af4786858535934b527fa8b179887
#
_entry.id   626af4786858535934b527fa8b179887
#
_cell.length_a   1.000
_cell.length_b   1.000
_cell.length_c   1.000
_cell.angle_alpha   90.00
_cell.angle_beta   90.00
_cell.angle_gamma   90.00
#
_symmetry.space_group_name_H-M   'P 1'
#
loop_
_entity.id
_entity.type
_entity.pdbx_description
1 polymer ?
#
loop_
_entity_poly.entity_id
_entity_poly.type
_entity_poly.pdbx_seq_one_letter_code
_entity_poly.pdbx_strand_id
1 'polypeptide(L)'
;TDIIFRISKEVGDLTRREGDIGKTINDIIDAAVRIGFFSVTVTTNAQQDFSWIHPHSIWVSLDGIGRYHEAIRGEGTFPRLEENIRKCGHKHLSVNMVVNSLNWESLDEVMEYVRANDAIEQVSINFHTPFPGTEYLMLPPAKKAELIDKVLSYKKKGYPIMNSASGLRKMKRNTLGQLRLGKECFVSNFIYPDGSEGLCTGYGTSQCRDCGFCMAGEMSSVFHFCPDTLLAGFKLRM
;
A
#
# COMPACT_ATOMS: atom_id res chain seq x y z
N THR A 1 -18.77 -3.60 -13.48
CA THR A 1 -18.40 -2.56 -14.46
C THR A 1 -19.15 -1.27 -14.16
N ASP A 2 -20.50 -1.34 -13.94
CA ASP A 2 -21.34 -0.14 -13.70
C ASP A 2 -21.02 0.60 -12.39
N ILE A 3 -20.55 -0.09 -11.37
CA ILE A 3 -20.24 0.49 -10.07
C ILE A 3 -19.00 1.39 -10.15
N ILE A 4 -17.95 0.95 -10.85
CA ILE A 4 -16.71 1.72 -11.03
C ILE A 4 -16.97 2.94 -11.92
N PHE A 5 -17.81 2.80 -12.94
CA PHE A 5 -18.18 3.92 -13.82
C PHE A 5 -18.97 5.02 -13.09
N ARG A 6 -19.85 4.65 -12.15
CA ARG A 6 -20.57 5.61 -11.31
C ARG A 6 -19.65 6.39 -10.38
N ILE A 7 -18.64 5.74 -9.76
CA ILE A 7 -17.66 6.42 -8.92
C ILE A 7 -16.82 7.39 -9.74
N SER A 8 -16.32 6.98 -10.90
CA SER A 8 -15.50 7.83 -11.75
C SER A 8 -16.27 9.11 -12.15
N LYS A 9 -17.55 9.00 -12.47
CA LYS A 9 -18.40 10.14 -12.79
C LYS A 9 -18.66 11.04 -11.57
N GLU A 10 -19.03 10.46 -10.42
CA GLU A 10 -19.27 11.23 -9.18
C GLU A 10 -17.98 11.89 -8.68
N VAL A 11 -16.85 11.20 -8.70
CA VAL A 11 -15.53 11.76 -8.36
C VAL A 11 -15.15 12.87 -9.36
N GLY A 12 -15.35 12.69 -10.66
CA GLY A 12 -15.11 13.70 -11.67
C GLY A 12 -15.98 14.95 -11.50
N ASP A 13 -17.21 14.80 -11.07
CA ASP A 13 -18.13 15.92 -10.79
C ASP A 13 -17.78 16.64 -9.48
N LEU A 14 -17.29 15.91 -8.45
CA LEU A 14 -16.84 16.49 -7.18
C LEU A 14 -15.51 17.25 -7.33
N THR A 15 -14.57 16.73 -8.10
CA THR A 15 -13.26 17.39 -8.32
C THR A 15 -13.35 18.64 -9.20
N ARG A 16 -14.42 18.83 -9.96
CA ARG A 16 -14.66 20.06 -10.76
C ARG A 16 -15.25 21.21 -9.95
N ARG A 17 -15.71 20.96 -8.72
CA ARG A 17 -16.20 22.01 -7.84
C ARG A 17 -15.01 22.60 -7.08
N GLU A 18 -14.58 23.78 -7.49
CA GLU A 18 -13.56 24.56 -6.76
C GLU A 18 -14.04 24.83 -5.34
N GLY A 19 -13.30 24.39 -4.36
CA GLY A 19 -13.51 24.73 -2.95
C GLY A 19 -13.25 23.54 -2.01
N ASP A 20 -12.54 23.79 -0.93
CA ASP A 20 -12.31 22.96 0.24
C ASP A 20 -12.07 21.45 -0.02
N ILE A 21 -10.82 21.10 -0.30
CA ILE A 21 -10.34 19.71 -0.52
C ILE A 21 -10.88 18.75 0.58
N GLY A 22 -11.06 19.23 1.80
CA GLY A 22 -11.60 18.48 2.92
C GLY A 22 -13.00 17.95 2.69
N LYS A 23 -13.92 18.79 2.25
CA LYS A 23 -15.29 18.36 1.90
C LYS A 23 -15.27 17.36 0.76
N THR A 24 -14.46 17.62 -0.29
CA THR A 24 -14.38 16.74 -1.45
C THR A 24 -13.96 15.32 -1.09
N ILE A 25 -12.97 15.13 -0.23
CA ILE A 25 -12.49 13.78 0.14
C ILE A 25 -13.55 13.01 0.92
N ASN A 26 -14.19 13.63 1.92
CA ASN A 26 -15.25 12.96 2.69
C ASN A 26 -16.49 12.70 1.83
N ASP A 27 -16.86 13.60 0.91
CA ASP A 27 -17.95 13.37 -0.04
C ASP A 27 -17.68 12.15 -0.93
N ILE A 28 -16.43 11.96 -1.37
CA ILE A 28 -16.01 10.79 -2.13
C ILE A 28 -16.10 9.51 -1.27
N ILE A 29 -15.60 9.56 -0.03
CA ILE A 29 -15.69 8.46 0.92
C ILE A 29 -17.16 8.07 1.13
N ASP A 30 -18.02 9.03 1.42
CA ASP A 30 -19.45 8.81 1.65
C ASP A 30 -20.16 8.26 0.40
N ALA A 31 -19.82 8.76 -0.78
CA ALA A 31 -20.35 8.23 -2.04
C ALA A 31 -19.94 6.76 -2.24
N ALA A 32 -18.69 6.42 -1.99
CA ALA A 32 -18.19 5.05 -2.10
C ALA A 32 -18.87 4.10 -1.10
N VAL A 33 -19.07 4.56 0.13
CA VAL A 33 -19.81 3.80 1.17
C VAL A 33 -21.27 3.57 0.75
N ARG A 34 -21.95 4.61 0.25
CA ARG A 34 -23.35 4.49 -0.23
C ARG A 34 -23.51 3.54 -1.42
N ILE A 35 -22.51 3.49 -2.30
CA ILE A 35 -22.49 2.57 -3.45
C ILE A 35 -22.31 1.12 -3.00
N GLY A 36 -21.82 0.89 -1.78
CA GLY A 36 -21.68 -0.43 -1.18
C GLY A 36 -20.29 -1.06 -1.37
N PHE A 37 -19.23 -0.24 -1.50
CA PHE A 37 -17.88 -0.78 -1.45
C PHE A 37 -17.63 -1.48 -0.12
N PHE A 38 -17.03 -2.68 -0.20
CA PHE A 38 -16.71 -3.48 0.97
C PHE A 38 -15.76 -2.75 1.93
N SER A 39 -14.77 -2.06 1.40
CA SER A 39 -13.83 -1.23 2.16
C SER A 39 -13.45 0.01 1.36
N VAL A 40 -13.43 1.17 2.01
CA VAL A 40 -12.96 2.43 1.46
C VAL A 40 -11.70 2.83 2.23
N THR A 41 -10.60 2.99 1.52
CA THR A 41 -9.29 3.28 2.11
C THR A 41 -8.72 4.55 1.51
N VAL A 42 -8.15 5.40 2.35
CA VAL A 42 -7.39 6.59 1.90
C VAL A 42 -5.91 6.36 2.16
N THR A 43 -5.08 6.62 1.15
CA THR A 43 -3.62 6.63 1.28
C THR A 43 -3.11 8.05 1.29
N THR A 44 -2.24 8.38 2.24
CA THR A 44 -1.66 9.72 2.41
C THR A 44 -0.15 9.66 2.65
N ASN A 45 0.55 10.73 2.28
CA ASN A 45 1.94 10.94 2.69
C ASN A 45 2.07 11.58 4.09
N ALA A 46 0.94 11.87 4.74
CA ALA A 46 0.84 12.50 6.05
C ALA A 46 1.56 13.86 6.17
N GLN A 47 1.68 14.61 5.08
CA GLN A 47 2.30 15.95 5.11
C GLN A 47 1.29 17.07 5.42
N GLN A 48 0.02 16.75 5.42
CA GLN A 48 -1.08 17.61 5.88
C GLN A 48 -1.82 16.90 7.01
N ASP A 49 -2.53 17.65 7.84
CA ASP A 49 -3.44 17.05 8.81
C ASP A 49 -4.53 16.26 8.09
N PHE A 50 -4.72 15.02 8.50
CA PHE A 50 -5.71 14.10 7.96
C PHE A 50 -6.63 13.52 9.06
N SER A 51 -6.63 14.10 10.25
CA SER A 51 -7.44 13.64 11.39
C SER A 51 -8.96 13.78 11.16
N TRP A 52 -9.34 14.59 10.19
CA TRP A 52 -10.73 14.91 9.85
C TRP A 52 -11.35 13.99 8.78
N ILE A 53 -10.59 13.10 8.14
CA ILE A 53 -11.12 12.13 7.18
C ILE A 53 -11.66 10.88 7.90
N HIS A 54 -12.72 10.25 7.34
CA HIS A 54 -13.39 9.12 7.98
C HIS A 54 -13.64 7.89 7.07
N PRO A 55 -12.60 7.40 6.36
CA PRO A 55 -12.71 6.16 5.61
C PRO A 55 -12.79 4.94 6.54
N HIS A 56 -12.91 3.72 6.00
CA HIS A 56 -12.79 2.51 6.80
C HIS A 56 -11.36 2.30 7.31
N SER A 57 -10.35 2.69 6.54
CA SER A 57 -8.94 2.61 6.94
C SER A 57 -8.09 3.71 6.29
N ILE A 58 -7.01 4.09 6.98
CA ILE A 58 -6.03 5.05 6.48
C ILE A 58 -4.68 4.37 6.35
N TRP A 59 -4.03 4.58 5.21
CA TRP A 59 -2.68 4.10 4.95
C TRP A 59 -1.72 5.27 4.82
N VAL A 60 -0.70 5.30 5.68
CA VAL A 60 0.35 6.32 5.64
C VAL A 60 1.58 5.75 4.95
N SER A 61 2.11 6.48 3.98
CA SER A 61 3.34 6.11 3.29
C SER A 61 4.56 6.38 4.19
N LEU A 62 5.13 5.33 4.79
CA LEU A 62 6.31 5.37 5.66
C LEU A 62 7.45 4.59 5.01
N ASP A 63 8.41 5.27 4.39
CA ASP A 63 9.50 4.62 3.64
C ASP A 63 10.81 4.45 4.44
N GLY A 64 10.74 4.46 5.76
CA GLY A 64 11.87 4.31 6.67
C GLY A 64 11.75 5.22 7.89
N ILE A 65 12.71 5.15 8.79
CA ILE A 65 12.78 6.01 9.97
C ILE A 65 13.77 7.15 9.74
N GLY A 66 13.37 8.37 10.12
CA GLY A 66 14.21 9.57 10.04
C GLY A 66 14.81 9.76 8.64
N ARG A 67 16.14 9.75 8.57
CA ARG A 67 16.90 10.00 7.32
C ARG A 67 16.54 9.09 6.16
N TYR A 68 16.13 7.84 6.41
CA TYR A 68 15.76 6.90 5.35
C TYR A 68 14.43 7.30 4.69
N HIS A 69 13.46 7.77 5.48
CA HIS A 69 12.22 8.33 4.94
C HIS A 69 12.51 9.61 4.16
N GLU A 70 13.31 10.51 4.73
CA GLU A 70 13.61 11.80 4.13
C GLU A 70 14.47 11.70 2.86
N ALA A 71 15.32 10.69 2.74
CA ALA A 71 16.07 10.43 1.51
C ALA A 71 15.16 10.14 0.30
N ILE A 72 13.93 9.68 0.55
CA ILE A 72 12.94 9.35 -0.49
C ILE A 72 11.89 10.47 -0.63
N ARG A 73 11.45 11.04 0.49
CA ARG A 73 10.31 11.94 0.55
C ARG A 73 10.67 13.41 0.72
N GLY A 74 11.93 13.70 0.99
CA GLY A 74 12.46 15.06 1.23
C GLY A 74 12.66 15.40 2.70
N GLU A 75 13.51 16.36 2.94
CA GLU A 75 13.89 16.83 4.28
C GLU A 75 12.68 17.37 5.07
N GLY A 76 12.62 17.08 6.37
CA GLY A 76 11.57 17.52 7.29
C GLY A 76 10.23 16.79 7.11
N THR A 77 10.15 15.78 6.25
CA THR A 77 8.90 15.03 6.03
C THR A 77 8.62 14.01 7.12
N PHE A 78 9.65 13.43 7.73
CA PHE A 78 9.47 12.41 8.77
C PHE A 78 8.88 13.00 10.08
N PRO A 79 9.40 14.09 10.67
CA PRO A 79 8.81 14.69 11.86
C PRO A 79 7.35 15.12 11.68
N ARG A 80 7.01 15.62 10.47
CA ARG A 80 5.65 16.03 10.14
C ARG A 80 4.71 14.82 10.03
N LEU A 81 5.19 13.72 9.45
CA LEU A 81 4.45 12.47 9.41
C LEU A 81 4.17 11.94 10.82
N GLU A 82 5.16 11.91 11.72
CA GLU A 82 4.98 11.47 13.11
C GLU A 82 3.97 12.33 13.85
N GLU A 83 4.05 13.65 13.70
CA GLU A 83 3.12 14.59 14.32
C GLU A 83 1.67 14.32 13.85
N ASN A 84 1.46 14.12 12.55
CA ASN A 84 0.14 13.89 11.99
C ASN A 84 -0.41 12.48 12.31
N ILE A 85 0.42 11.45 12.38
CA ILE A 85 0.02 10.13 12.89
C ILE A 85 -0.48 10.25 14.35
N ARG A 86 0.27 10.95 15.19
CA ARG A 86 -0.10 11.13 16.61
C ARG A 86 -1.42 11.88 16.79
N LYS A 87 -1.76 12.81 15.88
CA LYS A 87 -3.01 13.60 15.90
C LYS A 87 -4.20 12.85 15.34
N CYS A 88 -3.98 11.87 14.47
CA CYS A 88 -5.03 11.28 13.64
C CYS A 88 -6.16 10.63 14.45
N GLY A 89 -5.84 9.85 15.50
CA GLY A 89 -6.84 9.17 16.33
C GLY A 89 -7.71 8.13 15.61
N HIS A 90 -7.44 7.83 14.34
CA HIS A 90 -8.20 6.84 13.58
C HIS A 90 -7.84 5.42 14.01
N LYS A 91 -8.86 4.58 14.31
CA LYS A 91 -8.66 3.22 14.84
C LYS A 91 -7.94 2.28 13.87
N HIS A 92 -8.15 2.45 12.56
CA HIS A 92 -7.57 1.61 11.50
C HIS A 92 -6.56 2.41 10.69
N LEU A 93 -5.56 2.95 11.38
CA LEU A 93 -4.42 3.59 10.75
C LEU A 93 -3.30 2.57 10.56
N SER A 94 -2.90 2.39 9.32
CA SER A 94 -1.82 1.47 8.94
C SER A 94 -0.73 2.23 8.20
N VAL A 95 0.47 1.67 8.15
CA VAL A 95 1.56 2.24 7.36
C VAL A 95 1.95 1.31 6.22
N ASN A 96 2.46 1.90 5.14
CA ASN A 96 2.94 1.18 3.96
C ASN A 96 4.39 1.56 3.69
N MET A 97 5.27 0.58 3.64
CA MET A 97 6.68 0.76 3.29
C MET A 97 6.95 0.16 1.91
N VAL A 98 7.57 0.96 1.03
CA VAL A 98 8.13 0.47 -0.24
C VAL A 98 9.64 0.33 -0.09
N VAL A 99 10.10 -0.90 0.12
CA VAL A 99 11.51 -1.23 0.31
C VAL A 99 12.27 -1.13 -1.02
N ASN A 100 13.38 -0.39 -1.00
CA ASN A 100 14.22 -0.14 -2.16
C ASN A 100 15.71 -0.04 -1.78
N SER A 101 16.59 0.29 -2.73
CA SER A 101 18.03 0.37 -2.52
C SER A 101 18.47 1.45 -1.52
N LEU A 102 17.65 2.48 -1.27
CA LEU A 102 17.97 3.59 -0.39
C LEU A 102 17.50 3.39 1.06
N ASN A 103 16.53 2.48 1.30
CA ASN A 103 15.88 2.38 2.61
C ASN A 103 15.82 0.97 3.21
N TRP A 104 16.30 -0.06 2.52
CA TRP A 104 16.17 -1.44 3.01
C TRP A 104 16.84 -1.67 4.38
N GLU A 105 17.84 -0.89 4.74
CA GLU A 105 18.51 -0.94 6.06
C GLU A 105 17.58 -0.51 7.19
N SER A 106 16.62 0.37 6.93
CA SER A 106 15.65 0.84 7.92
C SER A 106 14.51 -0.14 8.19
N LEU A 107 14.46 -1.30 7.54
CA LEU A 107 13.36 -2.26 7.71
C LEU A 107 13.18 -2.67 9.18
N ASP A 108 14.27 -2.93 9.91
CA ASP A 108 14.19 -3.31 11.33
C ASP A 108 13.66 -2.18 12.20
N GLU A 109 14.13 -0.96 11.95
CA GLU A 109 13.65 0.23 12.66
C GLU A 109 12.15 0.45 12.43
N VAL A 110 11.67 0.27 11.20
CA VAL A 110 10.23 0.37 10.86
C VAL A 110 9.43 -0.72 11.60
N MET A 111 9.92 -1.96 11.66
CA MET A 111 9.23 -3.03 12.38
C MET A 111 9.09 -2.71 13.87
N GLU A 112 10.17 -2.23 14.51
CA GLU A 112 10.13 -1.83 15.92
C GLU A 112 9.26 -0.59 16.15
N TYR A 113 9.33 0.40 15.26
CA TYR A 113 8.51 1.59 15.33
C TYR A 113 7.00 1.26 15.28
N VAL A 114 6.59 0.42 14.34
CA VAL A 114 5.19 0.00 14.21
C VAL A 114 4.74 -0.82 15.43
N ARG A 115 5.59 -1.71 15.93
CA ARG A 115 5.28 -2.52 17.11
C ARG A 115 5.11 -1.68 18.38
N ALA A 116 5.88 -0.60 18.51
CA ALA A 116 5.89 0.27 19.69
C ALA A 116 4.88 1.44 19.61
N ASN A 117 4.19 1.63 18.49
CA ASN A 117 3.32 2.78 18.27
C ASN A 117 1.85 2.37 18.25
N ASP A 118 1.16 2.61 19.37
CA ASP A 118 -0.25 2.25 19.55
C ASP A 118 -1.22 2.94 18.56
N ALA A 119 -0.79 4.03 17.90
CA ALA A 119 -1.59 4.69 16.86
C ALA A 119 -1.58 3.93 15.52
N ILE A 120 -0.67 2.95 15.34
CA ILE A 120 -0.50 2.20 14.09
C ILE A 120 -0.96 0.76 14.29
N GLU A 121 -1.99 0.37 13.55
CA GLU A 121 -2.54 -0.98 13.61
C GLU A 121 -1.60 -2.02 13.00
N GLN A 122 -1.02 -1.72 11.83
CA GLN A 122 -0.18 -2.68 11.10
C GLN A 122 0.66 -2.01 10.01
N VAL A 123 1.62 -2.77 9.46
CA VAL A 123 2.42 -2.36 8.32
C VAL A 123 2.21 -3.28 7.13
N SER A 124 2.13 -2.69 5.93
CA SER A 124 2.24 -3.41 4.65
C SER A 124 3.63 -3.20 4.06
N ILE A 125 4.28 -4.28 3.68
CA ILE A 125 5.59 -4.24 3.04
C ILE A 125 5.44 -4.51 1.54
N ASN A 126 5.84 -3.53 0.75
CA ASN A 126 6.01 -3.62 -0.68
C ASN A 126 7.50 -3.51 -1.03
N PHE A 127 7.85 -3.85 -2.24
CA PHE A 127 9.17 -3.61 -2.78
C PHE A 127 9.06 -2.71 -4.01
N HIS A 128 10.13 -1.99 -4.31
CA HIS A 128 10.14 -1.14 -5.49
C HIS A 128 9.87 -1.96 -6.76
N THR A 129 8.96 -1.45 -7.60
CA THR A 129 8.72 -1.93 -8.95
C THR A 129 9.43 -1.00 -9.91
N PRO A 130 10.30 -1.49 -10.80
CA PRO A 130 11.09 -0.62 -11.67
C PRO A 130 10.20 0.02 -12.74
N PHE A 131 9.92 1.30 -12.59
CA PHE A 131 9.37 2.14 -13.65
C PHE A 131 10.52 2.82 -14.40
N PRO A 132 10.31 3.22 -15.68
CA PRO A 132 11.33 3.92 -16.44
C PRO A 132 11.95 5.10 -15.68
N GLY A 133 13.29 5.11 -15.54
CA GLY A 133 14.03 6.12 -14.80
C GLY A 133 14.15 5.89 -13.29
N THR A 134 13.58 4.80 -12.75
CA THR A 134 13.66 4.46 -11.32
C THR A 134 14.37 3.13 -11.04
N GLU A 135 15.07 2.59 -12.04
CA GLU A 135 15.74 1.30 -11.98
C GLU A 135 16.83 1.26 -10.90
N TYR A 136 17.44 2.39 -10.59
CA TYR A 136 18.46 2.53 -9.54
C TYR A 136 17.91 2.22 -8.13
N LEU A 137 16.59 2.26 -7.95
CA LEU A 137 15.93 1.91 -6.70
C LEU A 137 15.72 0.39 -6.54
N MET A 138 16.02 -0.39 -7.57
CA MET A 138 15.85 -1.85 -7.49
C MET A 138 16.84 -2.46 -6.50
N LEU A 139 16.34 -3.46 -5.78
CA LEU A 139 17.19 -4.37 -5.03
C LEU A 139 17.62 -5.55 -5.92
N PRO A 140 18.84 -6.03 -5.76
CA PRO A 140 19.22 -7.32 -6.36
C PRO A 140 18.24 -8.42 -5.95
N PRO A 141 17.86 -9.36 -6.85
CA PRO A 141 16.90 -10.41 -6.56
C PRO A 141 17.21 -11.21 -5.29
N ALA A 142 18.48 -11.54 -5.06
CA ALA A 142 18.92 -12.24 -3.85
C ALA A 142 18.65 -11.42 -2.58
N LYS A 143 18.94 -10.11 -2.62
CA LYS A 143 18.69 -9.21 -1.49
C LYS A 143 17.19 -9.04 -1.22
N LYS A 144 16.38 -8.84 -2.27
CA LYS A 144 14.92 -8.79 -2.13
C LYS A 144 14.38 -10.07 -1.51
N ALA A 145 14.85 -11.25 -1.95
CA ALA A 145 14.43 -12.54 -1.39
C ALA A 145 14.83 -12.69 0.09
N GLU A 146 16.03 -12.28 0.47
CA GLU A 146 16.50 -12.23 1.87
C GLU A 146 15.60 -11.35 2.73
N LEU A 147 15.27 -10.14 2.28
CA LEU A 147 14.39 -9.23 3.00
C LEU A 147 12.97 -9.76 3.14
N ILE A 148 12.46 -10.46 2.12
CA ILE A 148 11.15 -11.14 2.23
C ILE A 148 11.20 -12.22 3.32
N ASP A 149 12.28 -13.02 3.41
CA ASP A 149 12.44 -14.00 4.49
C ASP A 149 12.49 -13.33 5.87
N LYS A 150 13.15 -12.18 5.94
CA LYS A 150 13.20 -11.37 7.17
C LYS A 150 11.81 -10.89 7.58
N VAL A 151 10.99 -10.37 6.64
CA VAL A 151 9.59 -9.98 6.90
C VAL A 151 8.76 -11.18 7.35
N LEU A 152 8.91 -12.35 6.72
CA LEU A 152 8.26 -13.59 7.15
C LEU A 152 8.66 -14.01 8.57
N SER A 153 9.93 -13.80 8.95
CA SER A 153 10.42 -14.06 10.32
C SER A 153 9.75 -13.12 11.32
N TYR A 154 9.66 -11.82 11.03
CA TYR A 154 8.94 -10.87 11.89
C TYR A 154 7.47 -11.24 12.03
N LYS A 155 6.80 -11.60 10.93
CA LYS A 155 5.40 -12.04 10.98
C LYS A 155 5.22 -13.27 11.87
N LYS A 156 6.13 -14.25 11.78
CA LYS A 156 6.13 -15.45 12.66
C LYS A 156 6.33 -15.08 14.14
N LYS A 157 7.05 -14.00 14.44
CA LYS A 157 7.26 -13.47 15.80
C LYS A 157 6.08 -12.63 16.31
N GLY A 158 4.99 -12.48 15.52
CA GLY A 158 3.79 -11.74 15.92
C GLY A 158 3.82 -10.24 15.66
N TYR A 159 4.77 -9.74 14.87
CA TYR A 159 4.74 -8.33 14.45
C TYR A 159 3.50 -8.04 13.61
N PRO A 160 2.92 -6.83 13.71
CA PRO A 160 1.67 -6.48 13.05
C PRO A 160 1.88 -6.21 11.55
N ILE A 161 2.11 -7.28 10.78
CA ILE A 161 2.34 -7.23 9.33
C ILE A 161 1.07 -7.67 8.60
N MET A 162 0.54 -6.82 7.75
CA MET A 162 -0.67 -7.08 6.97
C MET A 162 -0.46 -8.16 5.90
N ASN A 163 0.66 -8.10 5.18
CA ASN A 163 0.95 -9.06 4.11
C ASN A 163 0.73 -10.51 4.57
N SER A 164 0.01 -11.31 3.78
CA SER A 164 -0.12 -12.74 4.05
C SER A 164 1.22 -13.46 3.86
N ALA A 165 1.45 -14.52 4.62
CA ALA A 165 2.67 -15.32 4.45
C ALA A 165 2.68 -16.00 3.06
N SER A 166 1.52 -16.37 2.55
CA SER A 166 1.37 -16.95 1.21
C SER A 166 1.70 -15.93 0.12
N GLY A 167 1.21 -14.68 0.22
CA GLY A 167 1.53 -13.60 -0.70
C GLY A 167 3.02 -13.29 -0.74
N LEU A 168 3.65 -13.16 0.43
CA LEU A 168 5.10 -12.93 0.56
C LEU A 168 5.92 -14.07 -0.07
N ARG A 169 5.57 -15.33 0.19
CA ARG A 169 6.26 -16.49 -0.42
C ARG A 169 6.12 -16.50 -1.94
N LYS A 170 4.95 -16.15 -2.47
CA LYS A 170 4.75 -16.05 -3.92
C LYS A 170 5.57 -14.91 -4.51
N MET A 171 5.63 -13.76 -3.85
CA MET A 171 6.50 -12.65 -4.26
C MET A 171 7.97 -13.08 -4.29
N LYS A 172 8.46 -13.78 -3.27
CA LYS A 172 9.81 -14.34 -3.24
C LYS A 172 10.07 -15.26 -4.42
N ARG A 173 9.17 -16.20 -4.70
CA ARG A 173 9.29 -17.11 -5.84
C ARG A 173 9.30 -16.37 -7.19
N ASN A 174 8.48 -15.32 -7.33
CA ASN A 174 8.51 -14.47 -8.52
C ASN A 174 9.86 -13.76 -8.66
N THR A 175 10.38 -13.20 -7.58
CA THR A 175 11.70 -12.54 -7.54
C THR A 175 12.83 -13.49 -7.97
N LEU A 176 12.74 -14.77 -7.61
CA LEU A 176 13.73 -15.79 -7.97
C LEU A 176 13.45 -16.47 -9.33
N GLY A 177 12.49 -15.98 -10.11
CA GLY A 177 12.14 -16.55 -11.41
C GLY A 177 11.42 -17.91 -11.37
N GLN A 178 10.98 -18.35 -10.18
CA GLN A 178 10.30 -19.64 -9.96
C GLN A 178 8.77 -19.57 -10.14
N LEU A 179 8.22 -18.38 -10.22
CA LEU A 179 6.81 -18.09 -10.41
C LEU A 179 6.68 -16.81 -11.22
N ARG A 180 5.61 -16.67 -12.00
CA ARG A 180 5.26 -15.42 -12.65
C ARG A 180 3.95 -14.88 -12.07
N LEU A 181 4.05 -13.78 -11.32
CA LEU A 181 2.92 -13.03 -10.82
C LEU A 181 2.34 -12.09 -11.87
N GLY A 182 1.19 -11.49 -11.55
CA GLY A 182 0.54 -10.47 -12.36
C GLY A 182 -0.57 -10.99 -13.27
N LYS A 183 -0.73 -12.30 -13.43
CA LYS A 183 -1.80 -12.88 -14.25
C LYS A 183 -3.19 -12.54 -13.71
N GLU A 184 -3.32 -12.49 -12.39
CA GLU A 184 -4.57 -12.21 -11.68
C GLU A 184 -4.83 -10.70 -11.46
N CYS A 185 -3.90 -9.83 -11.86
CA CYS A 185 -4.02 -8.38 -11.66
C CYS A 185 -5.08 -7.73 -12.56
N PHE A 186 -5.66 -8.46 -13.50
CA PHE A 186 -6.80 -8.00 -14.32
C PHE A 186 -8.06 -7.66 -13.50
N VAL A 187 -8.15 -8.14 -12.25
CA VAL A 187 -9.27 -7.82 -11.35
C VAL A 187 -9.15 -6.44 -10.71
N SER A 188 -7.98 -5.80 -10.82
CA SER A 188 -7.74 -4.45 -10.29
C SER A 188 -7.95 -3.43 -11.39
N ASN A 189 -8.87 -2.50 -11.17
CA ASN A 189 -9.06 -1.35 -12.06
C ASN A 189 -8.48 -0.09 -11.41
N PHE A 190 -7.89 0.77 -12.22
CA PHE A 190 -7.27 2.03 -11.83
C PHE A 190 -8.00 3.17 -12.52
N ILE A 191 -8.27 4.23 -11.80
CA ILE A 191 -8.70 5.51 -12.34
C ILE A 191 -7.50 6.45 -12.22
N TYR A 192 -7.03 6.92 -13.36
CA TYR A 192 -5.87 7.81 -13.42
C TYR A 192 -6.26 9.27 -13.12
N PRO A 193 -5.28 10.15 -12.83
CA PRO A 193 -5.57 11.55 -12.51
C PRO A 193 -6.31 12.33 -13.62
N ASP A 194 -6.19 11.90 -14.87
CA ASP A 194 -6.90 12.47 -16.02
C ASP A 194 -8.34 11.93 -16.18
N GLY A 195 -8.76 11.03 -15.27
CA GLY A 195 -10.06 10.38 -15.29
C GLY A 195 -10.16 9.18 -16.21
N SER A 196 -9.09 8.80 -16.92
CA SER A 196 -9.07 7.57 -17.69
C SER A 196 -9.02 6.33 -16.81
N GLU A 197 -9.57 5.22 -17.30
CA GLU A 197 -9.59 3.95 -16.57
C GLU A 197 -8.64 2.95 -17.23
N GLY A 198 -8.07 2.07 -16.41
CA GLY A 198 -7.20 1.02 -16.92
C GLY A 198 -6.75 0.04 -15.85
N LEU A 199 -6.01 -0.94 -16.29
CA LEU A 199 -5.30 -1.87 -15.40
C LEU A 199 -4.02 -1.20 -14.86
N CYS A 200 -3.35 -1.87 -13.93
CA CYS A 200 -2.02 -1.45 -13.47
C CYS A 200 -1.11 -1.12 -14.66
N THR A 201 -0.42 0.02 -14.62
CA THR A 201 0.48 0.49 -15.71
C THR A 201 1.54 -0.54 -16.11
N GLY A 202 1.94 -1.43 -15.18
CA GLY A 202 2.85 -2.54 -15.46
C GLY A 202 2.18 -3.81 -15.98
N TYR A 203 0.84 -3.87 -16.05
CA TYR A 203 0.12 -5.09 -16.41
C TYR A 203 0.47 -5.56 -17.83
N GLY A 204 0.85 -6.83 -17.95
CA GLY A 204 1.24 -7.43 -19.23
C GLY A 204 2.61 -7.02 -19.75
N THR A 205 3.34 -6.15 -19.07
CA THR A 205 4.70 -5.69 -19.45
C THR A 205 5.80 -6.52 -18.79
N SER A 206 7.05 -6.24 -19.15
CA SER A 206 8.24 -6.83 -18.48
C SER A 206 8.32 -6.44 -16.99
N GLN A 207 7.74 -5.32 -16.58
CA GLN A 207 7.70 -4.86 -15.19
C GLN A 207 6.99 -5.85 -14.26
N CYS A 208 6.03 -6.63 -14.75
CA CYS A 208 5.37 -7.68 -13.95
C CYS A 208 6.34 -8.74 -13.44
N ARG A 209 7.44 -9.01 -14.15
CA ARG A 209 8.48 -9.96 -13.71
C ARG A 209 9.18 -9.47 -12.44
N ASP A 210 9.41 -8.16 -12.35
CA ASP A 210 10.15 -7.54 -11.25
C ASP A 210 9.21 -6.81 -10.27
N CYS A 211 7.89 -7.07 -10.38
CA CYS A 211 6.86 -6.45 -9.58
C CYS A 211 7.14 -6.60 -8.08
N GLY A 212 7.08 -5.48 -7.38
CA GLY A 212 7.25 -5.38 -5.93
C GLY A 212 5.96 -5.12 -5.17
N PHE A 213 4.84 -4.93 -5.85
CA PHE A 213 3.55 -4.73 -5.19
C PHE A 213 3.08 -6.02 -4.51
N CYS A 214 2.81 -5.92 -3.21
CA CYS A 214 2.28 -7.05 -2.44
C CYS A 214 0.96 -7.57 -3.04
N MET A 215 0.14 -6.69 -3.60
CA MET A 215 -1.13 -7.03 -4.23
C MET A 215 -1.00 -8.15 -5.27
N ALA A 216 0.08 -8.21 -6.05
CA ALA A 216 0.28 -9.28 -7.02
C ALA A 216 0.41 -10.66 -6.35
N GLY A 217 1.11 -10.74 -5.22
CA GLY A 217 1.22 -11.96 -4.42
C GLY A 217 -0.08 -12.31 -3.70
N GLU A 218 -0.77 -11.30 -3.16
CA GLU A 218 -2.05 -11.48 -2.47
C GLU A 218 -3.14 -11.94 -3.44
N MET A 219 -3.31 -11.30 -4.61
CA MET A 219 -4.27 -11.72 -5.63
C MET A 219 -4.01 -13.15 -6.07
N SER A 220 -2.77 -13.49 -6.43
CA SER A 220 -2.43 -14.86 -6.76
C SER A 220 -2.78 -15.83 -5.62
N SER A 221 -2.61 -15.43 -4.36
CA SER A 221 -2.94 -16.27 -3.21
C SER A 221 -4.44 -16.43 -3.00
N VAL A 222 -5.23 -15.38 -3.24
CA VAL A 222 -6.70 -15.44 -3.22
C VAL A 222 -7.20 -16.45 -4.27
N PHE A 223 -6.73 -16.35 -5.51
CA PHE A 223 -7.12 -17.28 -6.59
C PHE A 223 -6.68 -18.73 -6.37
N HIS A 224 -5.70 -18.95 -5.50
CA HIS A 224 -5.29 -20.31 -5.06
C HIS A 224 -5.87 -20.68 -3.69
N PHE A 225 -6.88 -19.96 -3.21
CA PHE A 225 -7.59 -20.24 -1.96
C PHE A 225 -6.69 -20.38 -0.73
N CYS A 226 -5.63 -19.54 -0.62
CA CYS A 226 -4.76 -19.54 0.54
C CYS A 226 -5.48 -18.93 1.76
N PRO A 227 -5.72 -19.70 2.85
CA PRO A 227 -6.58 -19.24 3.97
C PRO A 227 -6.06 -18.00 4.67
N ASP A 228 -4.73 -17.88 4.82
CA ASP A 228 -4.10 -16.74 5.48
C ASP A 228 -4.30 -15.42 4.70
N THR A 229 -4.38 -15.49 3.38
CA THR A 229 -4.67 -14.33 2.53
C THR A 229 -6.14 -13.93 2.61
N LEU A 230 -7.05 -14.90 2.61
CA LEU A 230 -8.49 -14.63 2.76
C LEU A 230 -8.77 -13.97 4.12
N LEU A 231 -8.18 -14.48 5.19
CA LEU A 231 -8.29 -13.90 6.53
C LEU A 231 -7.70 -12.48 6.60
N ALA A 232 -6.56 -12.22 5.95
CA ALA A 232 -5.97 -10.89 5.89
C ALA A 232 -6.89 -9.89 5.18
N GLY A 233 -7.55 -10.30 4.09
CA GLY A 233 -8.52 -9.48 3.37
C GLY A 233 -9.74 -9.09 4.22
N PHE A 234 -10.26 -10.01 5.02
CA PHE A 234 -11.39 -9.71 5.92
C PHE A 234 -11.01 -8.74 7.04
N LYS A 235 -9.79 -8.78 7.56
CA LYS A 235 -9.32 -7.87 8.62
C LYS A 235 -9.24 -6.41 8.19
N LEU A 236 -9.21 -6.11 6.89
CA LEU A 236 -9.20 -4.72 6.40
C LEU A 236 -10.52 -3.96 6.68
N ARG A 237 -11.56 -4.63 7.12
CA ARG A 237 -12.86 -4.03 7.43
C ARG A 237 -13.25 -4.11 8.92
N MET A 238 -12.64 -5.03 9.68
CA MET A 238 -12.96 -5.23 11.10
C MET A 238 -12.23 -4.23 11.98
#